data_ccd9928b575185ae5ff5906513b8e93d
#
_entry.id   ccd9928b575185ae5ff5906513b8e93d
#
_cell.length_a   1.000
_cell.length_b   1.000
_cell.length_c   1.000
_cell.angle_alpha   90.00
_cell.angle_beta   90.00
_cell.angle_gamma   90.00
#
_symmetry.space_group_name_H-M   'P 1'
#
loop_
_entity.id
_entity.type
_entity.pdbx_description
1 polymer ?
#
loop_
_entity_poly.entity_id
_entity_poly.type
_entity_poly.pdbx_seq_one_letter_code
_entity_poly.pdbx_strand_id
1 'polypeptide(L)'
;GAVGLNLWIAVHDLAADQSDLLRGMGQTNWGGWPSPVLPIGQWAFPVGFAEEGYGSTIPVISGSHVGRGKMLGYGHESWVDGAGVKETEFSLRAVEWVCGENADVGLAYGAGYDDFEDELQGEGHTVHLSVTPADLSEIDCLLDEFWNGHDDQDNLNLIDFMLDGGGLIMGGHAWYWSYSNSDVSHNYPGNKIAKTTGLFVSHAWGYNTVDFRVVPHELTRPHAAIEAIRADRIDNQALSVEDAAIADATLSSCTGVVALDFDGFWGPLRDTVNVTGWTVIQYGTLWQNVGHNLGEDPVADTLLRVEAALTQGLPANELPVHPSHVEFPGEVPTNATRISRTMSIDGNQSGLPSNFGYSGARSHIRMTTGLYAAPGEVVTVTLPAEVVDSGTYVLVGAHSDSLWGKSQLHRHPQIVRWWYVDEATMEVGNAFGGPIYIGIQAGSTLGDFDIIVSNAVK
;
A
#
# COMPACT_ATOMS: atom_id res chain seq x y z
N GLY A 1 -35.44 -31.71 0.66
CA GLY A 1 -35.57 -30.56 1.52
C GLY A 1 -34.34 -29.70 1.37
N ALA A 2 -34.47 -28.52 0.73
CA ALA A 2 -33.40 -27.52 0.69
C ALA A 2 -33.28 -26.90 2.08
N VAL A 3 -32.15 -27.12 2.73
CA VAL A 3 -31.77 -26.37 3.93
C VAL A 3 -31.37 -24.99 3.44
N GLY A 4 -32.23 -23.98 3.62
CA GLY A 4 -31.89 -22.60 3.38
C GLY A 4 -30.83 -22.19 4.40
N LEU A 5 -29.60 -21.98 3.97
CA LEU A 5 -28.60 -21.23 4.72
C LEU A 5 -29.11 -19.78 4.77
N ASN A 6 -29.72 -19.39 5.89
CA ASN A 6 -29.88 -17.98 6.22
C ASN A 6 -28.50 -17.46 6.59
N LEU A 7 -27.75 -16.93 5.62
CA LEU A 7 -26.61 -16.08 5.89
C LEU A 7 -27.16 -14.79 6.53
N TRP A 8 -27.10 -14.71 7.84
CA TRP A 8 -27.22 -13.43 8.54
C TRP A 8 -25.92 -12.67 8.27
N ILE A 9 -25.91 -11.80 7.26
CA ILE A 9 -24.87 -10.80 7.14
C ILE A 9 -25.16 -9.81 8.29
N ALA A 10 -24.38 -9.86 9.34
CA ALA A 10 -24.43 -8.86 10.40
C ALA A 10 -24.09 -7.49 9.74
N VAL A 11 -25.02 -6.58 9.76
CA VAL A 11 -24.77 -5.20 9.35
C VAL A 11 -24.14 -4.51 10.57
N HIS A 12 -22.85 -4.25 10.51
CA HIS A 12 -22.13 -3.55 11.57
C HIS A 12 -22.35 -2.04 11.43
N ASP A 13 -22.65 -1.35 12.52
CA ASP A 13 -22.72 0.12 12.56
C ASP A 13 -21.33 0.68 12.87
N LEU A 14 -20.49 0.75 11.85
CA LEU A 14 -19.12 1.24 11.98
C LEU A 14 -19.02 2.68 12.46
N ALA A 15 -20.05 3.50 12.22
CA ALA A 15 -20.08 4.88 12.70
C ALA A 15 -20.35 4.93 14.20
N ALA A 16 -21.21 4.04 14.73
CA ALA A 16 -21.42 3.91 16.18
C ALA A 16 -20.16 3.38 16.87
N ASP A 17 -19.53 2.32 16.34
CA ASP A 17 -18.27 1.78 16.86
C ASP A 17 -17.17 2.85 16.93
N GLN A 18 -16.99 3.61 15.85
CA GLN A 18 -16.02 4.69 15.79
C GLN A 18 -16.35 5.79 16.81
N SER A 19 -17.62 6.19 16.92
CA SER A 19 -18.08 7.20 17.86
C SER A 19 -17.83 6.79 19.33
N ASP A 20 -18.04 5.52 19.65
CA ASP A 20 -17.80 4.99 21.00
C ASP A 20 -16.31 5.01 21.35
N LEU A 21 -15.44 4.59 20.45
CA LEU A 21 -13.99 4.65 20.63
C LEU A 21 -13.47 6.10 20.76
N LEU A 22 -14.04 7.04 19.99
CA LEU A 22 -13.62 8.45 20.00
C LEU A 22 -14.16 9.27 21.16
N ARG A 23 -15.13 8.78 21.91
CA ARG A 23 -15.86 9.52 22.96
C ARG A 23 -14.91 10.14 24.01
N GLY A 24 -14.93 11.48 24.09
CA GLY A 24 -14.11 12.24 25.02
C GLY A 24 -12.62 12.33 24.69
N MET A 25 -12.18 11.73 23.57
CA MET A 25 -10.82 11.81 23.11
C MET A 25 -10.56 13.14 22.38
N GLY A 26 -9.32 13.57 22.44
CA GLY A 26 -8.82 14.79 21.79
C GLY A 26 -7.59 14.51 20.97
N GLN A 27 -6.73 15.50 20.84
CA GLN A 27 -5.39 15.33 20.28
C GLN A 27 -4.41 15.08 21.43
N THR A 28 -3.59 14.04 21.32
CA THR A 28 -2.62 13.67 22.35
C THR A 28 -1.32 13.15 21.75
N ASN A 29 -0.22 13.32 22.47
CA ASN A 29 1.10 12.84 22.06
C ASN A 29 1.38 11.50 22.74
N TRP A 30 1.43 10.43 21.96
CA TRP A 30 1.60 9.07 22.44
C TRP A 30 3.04 8.57 22.48
N GLY A 31 3.99 9.41 22.07
CA GLY A 31 5.37 8.96 21.91
C GLY A 31 5.53 8.04 20.70
N GLY A 32 6.77 7.65 20.39
CA GLY A 32 7.07 6.81 19.24
C GLY A 32 6.71 7.46 17.89
N TRP A 33 6.98 6.76 16.81
CA TRP A 33 6.58 7.15 15.45
C TRP A 33 5.81 5.99 14.84
N PRO A 34 4.50 6.11 14.69
CA PRO A 34 3.66 5.00 14.26
C PRO A 34 3.80 4.72 12.77
N SER A 35 3.54 3.49 12.38
CA SER A 35 3.15 3.14 11.02
C SER A 35 1.67 3.44 10.78
N PRO A 36 1.26 3.79 9.57
CA PRO A 36 -0.15 3.78 9.18
C PRO A 36 -0.75 2.39 9.33
N VAL A 37 -1.94 2.33 9.91
CA VAL A 37 -2.80 1.14 9.96
C VAL A 37 -4.03 1.43 9.11
N LEU A 38 -3.99 1.01 7.84
CA LEU A 38 -4.99 1.34 6.84
C LEU A 38 -6.19 0.39 6.93
N PRO A 39 -7.42 0.90 7.08
CA PRO A 39 -8.63 0.09 7.18
C PRO A 39 -9.18 -0.25 5.78
N ILE A 40 -8.51 -1.16 5.06
CA ILE A 40 -8.77 -1.48 3.65
C ILE A 40 -9.93 -2.45 3.41
N GLY A 41 -10.43 -3.11 4.45
CA GLY A 41 -11.54 -4.07 4.36
C GLY A 41 -12.92 -3.41 4.46
N GLN A 42 -13.95 -4.15 4.04
CA GLN A 42 -15.34 -3.69 4.05
C GLN A 42 -15.82 -3.28 5.45
N TRP A 43 -15.41 -4.01 6.48
CA TRP A 43 -15.84 -3.82 7.87
C TRP A 43 -14.78 -3.13 8.72
N ALA A 44 -13.77 -2.52 8.07
CA ALA A 44 -12.73 -1.78 8.74
C ALA A 44 -13.01 -0.27 8.73
N PHE A 45 -12.53 0.43 9.76
CA PHE A 45 -12.69 1.87 9.92
C PHE A 45 -11.51 2.49 10.64
N PRO A 46 -11.16 3.76 10.33
CA PRO A 46 -10.09 4.47 11.02
C PRO A 46 -10.57 4.99 12.37
N VAL A 47 -9.67 5.09 13.35
CA VAL A 47 -9.97 5.56 14.71
C VAL A 47 -9.09 6.75 15.08
N GLY A 48 -7.78 6.62 15.01
CA GLY A 48 -6.82 7.66 15.35
C GLY A 48 -5.97 8.04 14.16
N PHE A 49 -5.71 9.34 13.98
CA PHE A 49 -4.99 9.86 12.85
C PHE A 49 -3.73 10.58 13.27
N ALA A 50 -2.68 10.53 12.47
CA ALA A 50 -1.46 11.30 12.64
C ALA A 50 -1.10 12.05 11.35
N GLU A 51 -0.31 13.12 11.48
CA GLU A 51 0.26 13.79 10.33
C GLU A 51 1.46 12.97 9.81
N GLU A 52 1.51 12.71 8.52
CA GLU A 52 2.66 12.14 7.83
C GLU A 52 3.73 13.23 7.60
N GLY A 53 5.00 12.83 7.42
CA GLY A 53 6.11 13.73 7.22
C GLY A 53 5.99 14.74 6.06
N TYR A 54 4.98 14.62 5.22
CA TYR A 54 4.67 15.52 4.11
C TYR A 54 3.36 16.30 4.28
N GLY A 55 2.76 16.28 5.48
CA GLY A 55 1.56 17.05 5.83
C GLY A 55 0.23 16.40 5.47
N SER A 56 0.22 15.15 5.02
CA SER A 56 -0.99 14.35 4.85
C SER A 56 -1.43 13.76 6.19
N THR A 57 -2.72 13.61 6.40
CA THR A 57 -3.27 12.94 7.59
C THR A 57 -3.55 11.48 7.25
N ILE A 58 -3.01 10.56 8.05
CA ILE A 58 -3.09 9.12 7.85
C ILE A 58 -3.64 8.41 9.08
N PRO A 59 -4.43 7.32 8.93
CA PRO A 59 -4.87 6.53 10.08
C PRO A 59 -3.71 5.72 10.65
N VAL A 60 -3.52 5.82 11.96
CA VAL A 60 -2.48 5.10 12.73
C VAL A 60 -3.07 4.18 13.79
N ILE A 61 -4.39 4.27 14.01
CA ILE A 61 -5.19 3.34 14.79
C ILE A 61 -6.44 3.04 13.96
N SER A 62 -6.74 1.76 13.76
CA SER A 62 -7.91 1.33 12.98
C SER A 62 -8.55 0.08 13.59
N GLY A 63 -9.88 0.02 13.51
CA GLY A 63 -10.67 -1.11 13.94
C GLY A 63 -11.26 -1.88 12.77
N SER A 64 -11.61 -3.15 13.01
CA SER A 64 -12.30 -4.00 12.03
C SER A 64 -13.17 -5.04 12.73
N HIS A 65 -14.32 -5.37 12.12
CA HIS A 65 -15.05 -6.58 12.47
C HIS A 65 -14.57 -7.76 11.63
N VAL A 66 -14.38 -8.90 12.28
CA VAL A 66 -13.85 -10.14 11.68
C VAL A 66 -14.76 -11.31 12.08
N GLY A 67 -15.64 -11.74 11.19
CA GLY A 67 -16.64 -12.72 11.54
C GLY A 67 -17.58 -12.21 12.65
N ARG A 68 -17.54 -12.85 13.81
CA ARG A 68 -18.27 -12.41 15.02
C ARG A 68 -17.41 -11.60 15.98
N GLY A 69 -16.10 -11.61 15.80
CA GLY A 69 -15.13 -10.91 16.63
C GLY A 69 -14.70 -9.57 16.07
N LYS A 70 -13.69 -9.00 16.70
CA LYS A 70 -13.17 -7.66 16.37
C LYS A 70 -11.66 -7.61 16.43
N MET A 71 -11.09 -6.71 15.67
CA MET A 71 -9.66 -6.39 15.74
C MET A 71 -9.45 -4.89 15.88
N LEU A 72 -8.49 -4.50 16.71
CA LEU A 72 -7.94 -3.14 16.73
C LEU A 72 -6.44 -3.19 16.48
N GLY A 73 -5.98 -2.41 15.51
CA GLY A 73 -4.56 -2.28 15.16
C GLY A 73 -4.01 -0.91 15.56
N TYR A 74 -2.85 -0.91 16.22
CA TYR A 74 -2.07 0.28 16.56
C TYR A 74 -0.82 0.36 15.69
N GLY A 75 -0.47 1.55 15.23
CA GLY A 75 0.74 1.78 14.44
C GLY A 75 2.05 1.69 15.23
N HIS A 76 1.99 1.49 16.54
CA HIS A 76 3.15 1.33 17.42
C HIS A 76 2.82 0.36 18.56
N GLU A 77 3.75 -0.53 18.91
CA GLU A 77 3.56 -1.53 19.97
C GLU A 77 3.33 -0.91 21.36
N SER A 78 4.08 0.13 21.71
CA SER A 78 3.95 0.78 23.01
C SER A 78 2.64 1.57 23.21
N TRP A 79 1.74 1.52 22.25
CA TRP A 79 0.46 2.20 22.35
C TRP A 79 -0.67 1.28 22.85
N VAL A 80 -0.44 -0.02 22.81
CA VAL A 80 -1.47 -1.02 23.15
C VAL A 80 -1.93 -0.87 24.59
N ASP A 81 -0.99 -0.64 25.51
CA ASP A 81 -1.23 -0.46 26.96
C ASP A 81 -1.43 1.02 27.36
N GLY A 82 -1.11 1.96 26.45
CA GLY A 82 -1.11 3.39 26.76
C GLY A 82 0.12 3.83 27.57
N ALA A 83 0.63 5.02 27.25
CA ALA A 83 1.82 5.59 27.89
C ALA A 83 1.51 6.75 28.87
N GLY A 84 0.26 7.13 29.03
CA GLY A 84 -0.21 8.23 29.86
C GLY A 84 -1.70 8.14 30.17
N VAL A 85 -2.21 9.01 31.05
CA VAL A 85 -3.60 8.93 31.56
C VAL A 85 -4.65 8.89 30.42
N LYS A 86 -4.47 9.66 29.35
CA LYS A 86 -5.43 9.70 28.23
C LYS A 86 -5.28 8.52 27.31
N GLU A 87 -4.07 8.08 27.11
CA GLU A 87 -3.72 6.91 26.33
C GLU A 87 -4.28 5.66 26.98
N THR A 88 -4.09 5.51 28.31
CA THR A 88 -4.67 4.41 29.10
C THR A 88 -6.20 4.43 29.05
N GLU A 89 -6.85 5.60 29.20
CA GLU A 89 -8.31 5.73 29.03
C GLU A 89 -8.80 5.22 27.67
N PHE A 90 -8.05 5.49 26.60
CA PHE A 90 -8.37 4.97 25.27
C PHE A 90 -8.13 3.46 25.18
N SER A 91 -7.00 2.96 25.69
CA SER A 91 -6.65 1.53 25.63
C SER A 91 -7.64 0.66 26.40
N LEU A 92 -8.11 1.12 27.57
CA LEU A 92 -9.17 0.44 28.34
C LEU A 92 -10.48 0.38 27.54
N ARG A 93 -10.88 1.49 26.90
CA ARG A 93 -12.06 1.52 26.02
C ARG A 93 -11.89 0.64 24.78
N ALA A 94 -10.69 0.56 24.23
CA ALA A 94 -10.37 -0.34 23.14
C ALA A 94 -10.54 -1.80 23.55
N VAL A 95 -10.10 -2.16 24.76
CA VAL A 95 -10.33 -3.50 25.33
C VAL A 95 -11.82 -3.74 25.53
N GLU A 96 -12.58 -2.82 26.14
CA GLU A 96 -14.03 -2.96 26.27
C GLU A 96 -14.73 -3.14 24.92
N TRP A 97 -14.32 -2.38 23.89
CA TRP A 97 -14.89 -2.51 22.54
C TRP A 97 -14.56 -3.84 21.89
N VAL A 98 -13.31 -4.33 22.02
CA VAL A 98 -12.85 -5.57 21.38
C VAL A 98 -13.30 -6.81 22.13
N CYS A 99 -13.13 -6.82 23.46
CA CYS A 99 -13.27 -7.98 24.33
C CYS A 99 -14.66 -8.06 24.99
N GLY A 100 -15.31 -6.91 25.19
CA GLY A 100 -16.53 -6.79 26.00
C GLY A 100 -16.25 -6.43 27.46
N GLU A 101 -17.33 -6.20 28.24
CA GLU A 101 -17.26 -5.91 29.67
C GLU A 101 -16.91 -7.18 30.48
N ASN A 102 -16.10 -7.03 31.51
CA ASN A 102 -15.69 -8.11 32.43
C ASN A 102 -15.13 -9.36 31.71
N ALA A 103 -14.35 -9.14 30.68
CA ALA A 103 -13.81 -10.16 29.80
C ALA A 103 -12.58 -10.88 30.41
N ASP A 104 -12.33 -12.09 29.95
CA ASP A 104 -11.06 -12.80 30.13
C ASP A 104 -10.05 -12.30 29.08
N VAL A 105 -9.08 -11.47 29.49
CA VAL A 105 -8.12 -10.79 28.63
C VAL A 105 -6.77 -11.52 28.66
N GLY A 106 -6.32 -12.01 27.51
CA GLY A 106 -5.00 -12.60 27.35
C GLY A 106 -3.95 -11.54 27.02
N LEU A 107 -2.81 -11.57 27.71
CA LEU A 107 -1.61 -10.80 27.36
C LEU A 107 -0.56 -11.76 26.80
N ALA A 108 -0.08 -11.49 25.57
CA ALA A 108 0.91 -12.35 24.93
C ALA A 108 2.27 -12.27 25.62
N TYR A 109 3.04 -13.33 25.51
CA TYR A 109 4.40 -13.39 26.07
C TYR A 109 5.32 -12.35 25.39
N GLY A 110 5.99 -11.53 26.21
CA GLY A 110 6.95 -10.54 25.72
C GLY A 110 6.34 -9.17 25.36
N ALA A 111 5.04 -9.00 25.50
CA ALA A 111 4.34 -7.77 25.16
C ALA A 111 4.59 -6.58 26.11
N GLY A 112 5.25 -6.76 27.27
CA GLY A 112 5.63 -5.66 28.16
C GLY A 112 4.48 -4.93 28.84
N TYR A 113 3.31 -5.57 28.98
CA TYR A 113 2.08 -5.00 29.52
C TYR A 113 1.95 -5.08 31.06
N ASP A 114 3.04 -5.26 31.77
CA ASP A 114 3.02 -5.49 33.22
C ASP A 114 2.30 -4.36 34.00
N ASP A 115 2.42 -3.12 33.54
CA ASP A 115 1.76 -1.96 34.17
C ASP A 115 0.27 -1.83 33.78
N PHE A 116 -0.17 -2.50 32.68
CA PHE A 116 -1.56 -2.42 32.20
C PHE A 116 -2.47 -3.49 32.83
N GLU A 117 -1.88 -4.52 33.45
CA GLU A 117 -2.63 -5.58 34.15
C GLU A 117 -3.49 -5.01 35.30
N ASP A 118 -2.92 -4.13 36.13
CA ASP A 118 -3.62 -3.54 37.29
C ASP A 118 -4.81 -2.67 36.83
N GLU A 119 -4.67 -1.92 35.72
CA GLU A 119 -5.75 -1.12 35.14
C GLU A 119 -6.87 -2.01 34.62
N LEU A 120 -6.55 -3.09 33.87
CA LEU A 120 -7.56 -4.03 33.38
C LEU A 120 -8.33 -4.71 34.51
N GLN A 121 -7.63 -5.15 35.57
CA GLN A 121 -8.26 -5.72 36.74
C GLN A 121 -9.13 -4.69 37.49
N GLY A 122 -8.70 -3.41 37.50
CA GLY A 122 -9.44 -2.30 38.07
C GLY A 122 -10.78 -2.04 37.37
N GLU A 123 -10.87 -2.29 36.07
CA GLU A 123 -12.10 -2.22 35.26
C GLU A 123 -12.94 -3.50 35.32
N GLY A 124 -12.48 -4.53 36.01
CA GLY A 124 -13.23 -5.77 36.27
C GLY A 124 -12.92 -6.92 35.30
N HIS A 125 -11.88 -6.79 34.49
CA HIS A 125 -11.41 -7.89 33.63
C HIS A 125 -10.60 -8.93 34.40
N THR A 126 -10.64 -10.19 33.94
CA THR A 126 -9.71 -11.23 34.37
C THR A 126 -8.51 -11.24 33.41
N VAL A 127 -7.29 -11.17 33.93
CA VAL A 127 -6.09 -11.11 33.10
C VAL A 127 -5.34 -12.45 33.12
N HIS A 128 -5.02 -12.95 31.95
CA HIS A 128 -4.24 -14.17 31.72
C HIS A 128 -2.90 -13.78 31.08
N LEU A 129 -1.79 -14.09 31.77
CA LEU A 129 -0.44 -13.73 31.31
C LEU A 129 0.18 -14.82 30.45
N SER A 130 1.06 -14.39 29.55
CA SER A 130 1.85 -15.30 28.68
C SER A 130 0.98 -16.21 27.81
N VAL A 131 -0.14 -15.69 27.32
CA VAL A 131 -1.05 -16.42 26.43
C VAL A 131 -0.44 -16.53 25.03
N THR A 132 -0.53 -17.71 24.44
CA THR A 132 -0.07 -17.98 23.08
C THR A 132 -1.25 -18.29 22.15
N PRO A 133 -1.09 -18.26 20.82
CA PRO A 133 -2.13 -18.66 19.89
C PRO A 133 -2.61 -20.12 20.03
N ALA A 134 -1.97 -20.93 20.85
CA ALA A 134 -2.42 -22.28 21.20
C ALA A 134 -3.41 -22.29 22.38
N ASP A 135 -3.51 -21.22 23.18
CA ASP A 135 -4.23 -21.18 24.45
C ASP A 135 -5.49 -20.29 24.41
N LEU A 136 -6.03 -20.01 23.22
CA LEU A 136 -7.11 -19.02 23.02
C LEU A 136 -8.49 -19.43 23.59
N SER A 137 -8.68 -20.69 23.99
CA SER A 137 -9.99 -21.19 24.44
C SER A 137 -10.46 -20.69 25.79
N GLU A 138 -9.57 -20.07 26.57
CA GLU A 138 -9.83 -19.58 27.93
C GLU A 138 -9.93 -18.05 28.02
N ILE A 139 -9.87 -17.36 26.88
CA ILE A 139 -9.90 -15.89 26.81
C ILE A 139 -10.96 -15.40 25.83
N ASP A 140 -11.44 -14.17 26.08
CA ASP A 140 -12.34 -13.47 25.16
C ASP A 140 -11.55 -12.64 24.14
N CYS A 141 -10.36 -12.17 24.49
CA CYS A 141 -9.49 -11.47 23.57
C CYS A 141 -8.00 -11.59 23.92
N LEU A 142 -7.14 -11.34 22.94
CA LEU A 142 -5.69 -11.34 23.04
C LEU A 142 -5.12 -9.94 22.73
N LEU A 143 -4.22 -9.43 23.58
CA LEU A 143 -3.35 -8.30 23.32
C LEU A 143 -1.97 -8.82 22.91
N ASP A 144 -1.47 -8.40 21.73
CA ASP A 144 -0.23 -8.91 21.16
C ASP A 144 0.51 -7.83 20.34
N GLU A 145 1.67 -8.17 19.83
CA GLU A 145 2.48 -7.28 18.98
C GLU A 145 2.53 -7.75 17.54
N PHE A 146 2.47 -6.83 16.59
CA PHE A 146 2.70 -7.14 15.17
C PHE A 146 4.11 -7.67 14.87
N TRP A 147 5.06 -7.51 15.79
CA TRP A 147 6.43 -8.01 15.66
C TRP A 147 6.56 -9.50 15.97
N ASN A 148 5.63 -10.06 16.76
CA ASN A 148 5.65 -11.47 17.09
C ASN A 148 5.48 -12.28 15.82
N GLY A 149 6.52 -13.01 15.47
CA GLY A 149 6.56 -13.88 14.30
C GLY A 149 5.80 -15.17 14.54
N HIS A 150 4.49 -15.13 14.47
CA HIS A 150 3.66 -16.32 14.51
C HIS A 150 3.90 -17.18 13.28
N ASP A 151 3.89 -18.48 13.46
CA ASP A 151 3.91 -19.40 12.32
C ASP A 151 2.54 -19.41 11.59
N ASP A 152 2.47 -20.11 10.48
CA ASP A 152 1.24 -20.12 9.67
C ASP A 152 0.05 -20.76 10.42
N GLN A 153 0.31 -21.72 11.32
CA GLN A 153 -0.75 -22.34 12.12
C GLN A 153 -1.24 -21.40 13.22
N ASP A 154 -0.36 -20.70 13.88
CA ASP A 154 -0.70 -19.69 14.89
C ASP A 154 -1.52 -18.54 14.27
N ASN A 155 -1.15 -18.08 13.07
CA ASN A 155 -1.93 -17.10 12.33
C ASN A 155 -3.35 -17.62 12.00
N LEU A 156 -3.49 -18.89 11.61
CA LEU A 156 -4.80 -19.50 11.38
C LEU A 156 -5.61 -19.60 12.67
N ASN A 157 -4.98 -19.99 13.80
CA ASN A 157 -5.66 -20.06 15.10
C ASN A 157 -6.21 -18.68 15.53
N LEU A 158 -5.44 -17.60 15.34
CA LEU A 158 -5.89 -16.24 15.63
C LEU A 158 -7.04 -15.79 14.72
N ILE A 159 -7.00 -16.15 13.45
CA ILE A 159 -8.08 -15.85 12.50
C ILE A 159 -9.36 -16.61 12.88
N ASP A 160 -9.27 -17.91 13.13
CA ASP A 160 -10.40 -18.74 13.53
C ASP A 160 -11.00 -18.25 14.86
N PHE A 161 -10.16 -17.88 15.82
CA PHE A 161 -10.57 -17.28 17.09
C PHE A 161 -11.44 -16.04 16.88
N MET A 162 -11.00 -15.10 16.02
CA MET A 162 -11.78 -13.89 15.70
C MET A 162 -13.07 -14.23 14.95
N LEU A 163 -13.02 -15.16 13.97
CA LEU A 163 -14.22 -15.59 13.25
C LEU A 163 -15.28 -16.18 14.19
N ASP A 164 -14.86 -16.82 15.27
CA ASP A 164 -15.73 -17.42 16.29
C ASP A 164 -16.19 -16.43 17.37
N GLY A 165 -15.72 -15.22 17.37
CA GLY A 165 -16.18 -14.14 18.24
C GLY A 165 -15.14 -13.58 19.21
N GLY A 166 -13.92 -14.10 19.18
CA GLY A 166 -12.81 -13.59 19.97
C GLY A 166 -12.31 -12.23 19.48
N GLY A 167 -11.62 -11.52 20.34
CA GLY A 167 -11.05 -10.21 20.05
C GLY A 167 -9.53 -10.22 19.89
N LEU A 168 -8.98 -9.32 19.07
CA LEU A 168 -7.54 -9.17 18.91
C LEU A 168 -7.15 -7.69 18.90
N ILE A 169 -6.20 -7.32 19.76
CA ILE A 169 -5.57 -5.99 19.77
C ILE A 169 -4.10 -6.17 19.50
N MET A 170 -3.58 -5.54 18.43
CA MET A 170 -2.17 -5.65 18.07
C MET A 170 -1.56 -4.28 17.80
N GLY A 171 -0.27 -4.12 18.13
CA GLY A 171 0.50 -2.92 17.85
C GLY A 171 1.86 -3.21 17.25
N GLY A 172 2.38 -2.28 16.44
CA GLY A 172 3.73 -2.37 15.91
C GLY A 172 3.97 -1.50 14.69
N HIS A 173 5.24 -1.12 14.46
CA HIS A 173 5.63 -0.21 13.42
C HIS A 173 6.46 -0.88 12.32
N ALA A 174 5.87 -1.09 11.16
CA ALA A 174 6.49 -1.76 10.02
C ALA A 174 7.61 -0.95 9.36
N TRP A 175 7.63 0.40 9.50
CA TRP A 175 8.68 1.23 8.92
C TRP A 175 10.07 0.90 9.48
N TYR A 176 10.18 0.64 10.79
CA TYR A 176 11.45 0.27 11.40
C TYR A 176 11.89 -1.14 10.97
N TRP A 177 10.94 -2.06 10.90
CA TRP A 177 11.17 -3.42 10.40
C TRP A 177 11.72 -3.40 8.96
N SER A 178 11.25 -2.48 8.13
CA SER A 178 11.68 -2.34 6.73
C SER A 178 13.14 -1.93 6.55
N TYR A 179 13.81 -1.43 7.58
CA TYR A 179 15.25 -1.11 7.49
C TYR A 179 16.13 -2.35 7.34
N SER A 180 15.67 -3.49 7.82
CA SER A 180 16.42 -4.75 7.79
C SER A 180 15.76 -5.82 6.93
N ASN A 181 14.57 -5.55 6.40
CA ASN A 181 13.79 -6.53 5.66
C ASN A 181 13.14 -5.87 4.43
N SER A 182 12.92 -6.67 3.40
CA SER A 182 12.23 -6.24 2.19
C SER A 182 10.77 -6.71 2.18
N ASP A 183 9.97 -6.09 1.30
CA ASP A 183 8.59 -6.48 1.04
C ASP A 183 7.72 -6.54 2.31
N VAL A 184 7.51 -5.37 2.92
CA VAL A 184 6.65 -5.20 4.11
C VAL A 184 5.25 -5.78 3.88
N SER A 185 4.73 -5.66 2.67
CA SER A 185 3.37 -6.11 2.35
C SER A 185 3.16 -7.60 2.57
N HIS A 186 4.17 -8.43 2.31
CA HIS A 186 4.07 -9.89 2.42
C HIS A 186 4.82 -10.46 3.61
N ASN A 187 5.95 -9.84 3.98
CA ASN A 187 6.88 -10.42 4.94
C ASN A 187 6.77 -9.82 6.35
N TYR A 188 6.18 -8.62 6.51
CA TYR A 188 5.97 -8.08 7.84
C TYR A 188 5.01 -8.98 8.63
N PRO A 189 5.41 -9.50 9.82
CA PRO A 189 4.61 -10.47 10.54
C PRO A 189 3.17 -10.02 10.77
N GLY A 190 2.97 -8.76 11.18
CA GLY A 190 1.65 -8.19 11.40
C GLY A 190 0.74 -8.20 10.18
N ASN A 191 1.27 -8.06 8.97
CA ASN A 191 0.46 -8.08 7.74
C ASN A 191 -0.08 -9.46 7.37
N LYS A 192 0.50 -10.54 7.90
CA LYS A 192 -0.04 -11.89 7.71
C LYS A 192 -1.44 -12.05 8.34
N ILE A 193 -1.67 -11.36 9.46
CA ILE A 193 -2.96 -11.31 10.15
C ILE A 193 -3.78 -10.10 9.68
N ALA A 194 -3.22 -8.92 9.72
CA ALA A 194 -3.91 -7.66 9.44
C ALA A 194 -4.65 -7.69 8.09
N LYS A 195 -4.00 -8.15 7.01
CA LYS A 195 -4.63 -8.22 5.69
C LYS A 195 -5.89 -9.10 5.67
N THR A 196 -5.91 -10.18 6.41
CA THR A 196 -7.06 -11.10 6.51
C THR A 196 -8.21 -10.47 7.29
N THR A 197 -7.91 -9.57 8.21
CA THR A 197 -8.90 -8.85 9.04
C THR A 197 -9.41 -7.56 8.40
N GLY A 198 -8.87 -7.17 7.25
CA GLY A 198 -9.21 -5.94 6.56
C GLY A 198 -8.39 -4.72 7.01
N LEU A 199 -7.32 -4.93 7.77
CA LEU A 199 -6.33 -3.91 8.11
C LEU A 199 -5.04 -4.13 7.28
N PHE A 200 -4.24 -3.09 7.13
CA PHE A 200 -2.94 -3.17 6.47
C PHE A 200 -1.95 -2.22 7.15
N VAL A 201 -0.81 -2.74 7.62
CA VAL A 201 0.24 -1.94 8.26
C VAL A 201 1.27 -1.53 7.21
N SER A 202 1.36 -0.22 6.95
CA SER A 202 2.26 0.35 5.95
C SER A 202 3.67 0.58 6.51
N HIS A 203 4.67 0.61 5.62
CA HIS A 203 6.05 0.99 5.94
C HIS A 203 6.30 2.51 5.96
N ALA A 204 5.30 3.32 5.70
CA ALA A 204 5.35 4.76 5.96
C ALA A 204 5.38 5.03 7.47
N TRP A 205 5.61 6.27 7.86
CA TRP A 205 5.59 6.68 9.27
C TRP A 205 4.84 7.99 9.45
N GLY A 206 4.19 8.12 10.61
CA GLY A 206 3.52 9.34 11.03
C GLY A 206 4.16 9.96 12.26
N TYR A 207 3.81 11.21 12.56
CA TYR A 207 4.19 11.85 13.82
C TYR A 207 3.45 11.23 15.00
N ASN A 208 4.02 11.35 16.17
CA ASN A 208 3.53 10.74 17.42
C ASN A 208 2.32 11.46 18.05
N THR A 209 1.83 12.52 17.43
CA THR A 209 0.62 13.20 17.89
C THR A 209 -0.59 12.61 17.19
N VAL A 210 -1.42 11.89 17.94
CA VAL A 210 -2.62 11.25 17.42
C VAL A 210 -3.83 12.18 17.63
N ASP A 211 -4.59 12.38 16.58
CA ASP A 211 -5.82 13.18 16.59
C ASP A 211 -7.06 12.27 16.48
N PHE A 212 -7.90 12.32 17.51
CA PHE A 212 -9.16 11.62 17.57
C PHE A 212 -10.37 12.52 17.30
N ARG A 213 -10.15 13.81 17.01
CA ARG A 213 -11.23 14.80 16.76
C ARG A 213 -11.76 14.75 15.34
N VAL A 214 -11.27 13.84 14.55
CA VAL A 214 -11.74 13.68 13.17
C VAL A 214 -13.22 13.28 13.21
N VAL A 215 -14.07 14.07 12.55
CA VAL A 215 -15.48 13.72 12.42
C VAL A 215 -15.57 12.47 11.56
N PRO A 216 -16.25 11.42 12.06
CA PRO A 216 -16.45 10.22 11.26
C PRO A 216 -17.13 10.56 9.93
N HIS A 217 -16.47 10.27 8.82
CA HIS A 217 -17.04 10.42 7.50
C HIS A 217 -16.92 9.08 6.75
N GLU A 218 -17.99 8.66 6.12
CA GLU A 218 -18.02 7.33 5.50
C GLU A 218 -16.87 7.13 4.50
N LEU A 219 -16.54 8.17 3.72
CA LEU A 219 -15.50 8.13 2.70
C LEU A 219 -14.05 8.16 3.25
N THR A 220 -13.86 8.27 4.57
CA THR A 220 -12.55 8.01 5.19
C THR A 220 -12.23 6.52 5.30
N ARG A 221 -13.19 5.66 4.96
CA ARG A 221 -13.00 4.20 4.82
C ARG A 221 -12.70 3.87 3.36
N PRO A 222 -11.53 3.28 3.03
CA PRO A 222 -11.15 2.99 1.65
C PRO A 222 -12.19 2.18 0.87
N HIS A 223 -12.82 1.18 1.48
CA HIS A 223 -13.87 0.41 0.82
C HIS A 223 -15.06 1.30 0.41
N ALA A 224 -15.55 2.15 1.30
CA ALA A 224 -16.65 3.07 0.98
C ALA A 224 -16.24 4.11 -0.07
N ALA A 225 -15.02 4.61 -0.03
CA ALA A 225 -14.48 5.52 -1.03
C ALA A 225 -14.40 4.85 -2.42
N ILE A 226 -13.98 3.59 -2.49
CA ILE A 226 -13.98 2.81 -3.75
C ILE A 226 -15.40 2.69 -4.30
N GLU A 227 -16.37 2.27 -3.48
CA GLU A 227 -17.75 2.12 -3.92
C GLU A 227 -18.36 3.46 -4.37
N ALA A 228 -18.05 4.56 -3.70
CA ALA A 228 -18.51 5.89 -4.09
C ALA A 228 -17.93 6.33 -5.44
N ILE A 229 -16.63 6.11 -5.69
CA ILE A 229 -15.98 6.37 -6.99
C ILE A 229 -16.58 5.51 -8.10
N ARG A 230 -16.87 4.24 -7.80
CA ARG A 230 -17.54 3.35 -8.75
C ARG A 230 -18.94 3.84 -9.09
N ALA A 231 -19.74 4.23 -8.07
CA ALA A 231 -21.07 4.77 -8.27
C ALA A 231 -21.06 6.08 -9.08
N ASP A 232 -20.10 6.96 -8.83
CA ASP A 232 -19.92 8.18 -9.62
C ASP A 232 -19.66 7.86 -11.11
N ARG A 233 -18.70 7.01 -11.39
CA ARG A 233 -18.21 6.77 -12.76
C ARG A 233 -19.00 5.73 -13.55
N ILE A 234 -19.61 4.75 -12.90
CA ILE A 234 -20.31 3.64 -13.58
C ILE A 234 -21.83 3.88 -13.54
N ASP A 235 -22.35 4.29 -12.38
CA ASP A 235 -23.80 4.42 -12.15
C ASP A 235 -24.30 5.87 -12.33
N ASN A 236 -23.40 6.82 -12.67
CA ASN A 236 -23.68 8.26 -12.80
C ASN A 236 -24.27 8.88 -11.52
N GLN A 237 -23.85 8.42 -10.35
CA GLN A 237 -24.21 8.99 -9.06
C GLN A 237 -23.12 9.98 -8.62
N ALA A 238 -23.19 11.19 -9.18
CA ALA A 238 -22.15 12.20 -9.00
C ALA A 238 -21.87 12.52 -7.52
N LEU A 239 -20.61 12.43 -7.13
CA LEU A 239 -20.14 12.89 -5.82
C LEU A 239 -20.12 14.42 -5.74
N SER A 240 -20.34 14.95 -4.53
CA SER A 240 -20.03 16.35 -4.28
C SER A 240 -18.51 16.58 -4.41
N VAL A 241 -18.09 17.82 -4.65
CA VAL A 241 -16.66 18.16 -4.73
C VAL A 241 -15.95 17.83 -3.41
N GLU A 242 -16.62 18.02 -2.27
CA GLU A 242 -16.08 17.71 -0.94
C GLU A 242 -15.94 16.20 -0.76
N ASP A 243 -16.96 15.41 -1.06
CA ASP A 243 -16.93 13.96 -0.97
C ASP A 243 -15.86 13.34 -1.89
N ALA A 244 -15.77 13.84 -3.11
CA ALA A 244 -14.76 13.41 -4.08
C ALA A 244 -13.34 13.69 -3.58
N ALA A 245 -13.10 14.84 -2.93
CA ALA A 245 -11.81 15.18 -2.34
C ALA A 245 -11.46 14.29 -1.13
N ILE A 246 -12.46 13.94 -0.30
CA ILE A 246 -12.26 13.00 0.82
C ILE A 246 -11.91 11.61 0.29
N ALA A 247 -12.65 11.12 -0.71
CA ALA A 247 -12.40 9.83 -1.32
C ALA A 247 -11.00 9.77 -1.98
N ASP A 248 -10.59 10.82 -2.71
CA ASP A 248 -9.24 10.91 -3.31
C ASP A 248 -8.15 10.87 -2.24
N ALA A 249 -8.27 11.66 -1.18
CA ALA A 249 -7.31 11.68 -0.08
C ALA A 249 -7.19 10.31 0.60
N THR A 250 -8.33 9.65 0.86
CA THR A 250 -8.39 8.32 1.46
C THR A 250 -7.71 7.27 0.59
N LEU A 251 -8.02 7.22 -0.70
CA LEU A 251 -7.45 6.22 -1.61
C LEU A 251 -5.99 6.51 -1.97
N SER A 252 -5.60 7.78 -2.03
CA SER A 252 -4.20 8.16 -2.24
C SER A 252 -3.27 7.65 -1.14
N SER A 253 -3.73 7.56 0.10
CA SER A 253 -2.96 6.99 1.20
C SER A 253 -2.74 5.48 1.07
N CYS A 254 -3.58 4.79 0.31
CA CYS A 254 -3.55 3.33 0.13
C CYS A 254 -2.84 2.90 -1.16
N THR A 255 -3.08 3.60 -2.28
CA THR A 255 -2.62 3.17 -3.63
C THR A 255 -1.11 3.10 -3.79
N GLY A 256 -0.35 3.83 -2.97
CA GLY A 256 1.12 3.82 -2.99
C GLY A 256 1.77 2.73 -2.15
N VAL A 257 1.01 2.05 -1.29
CA VAL A 257 1.57 1.14 -0.26
C VAL A 257 0.90 -0.23 -0.18
N VAL A 258 -0.40 -0.34 -0.53
CA VAL A 258 -1.11 -1.63 -0.55
C VAL A 258 -0.66 -2.43 -1.76
N ALA A 259 -0.19 -3.67 -1.53
CA ALA A 259 0.28 -4.54 -2.60
C ALA A 259 -0.83 -4.86 -3.62
N LEU A 260 -0.45 -4.94 -4.90
CA LEU A 260 -1.39 -5.12 -6.01
C LEU A 260 -2.12 -6.47 -6.01
N ASP A 261 -1.56 -7.47 -5.35
CA ASP A 261 -2.18 -8.80 -5.18
C ASP A 261 -3.26 -8.82 -4.09
N PHE A 262 -3.46 -7.70 -3.37
CA PHE A 262 -4.57 -7.59 -2.43
C PHE A 262 -5.88 -7.31 -3.16
N ASP A 263 -6.51 -8.36 -3.63
CA ASP A 263 -7.66 -8.32 -4.55
C ASP A 263 -8.90 -7.65 -3.94
N GLY A 264 -9.07 -7.74 -2.62
CA GLY A 264 -10.16 -7.06 -1.90
C GLY A 264 -10.13 -5.54 -2.02
N PHE A 265 -8.93 -4.95 -2.16
CA PHE A 265 -8.75 -3.52 -2.38
C PHE A 265 -8.62 -3.18 -3.88
N TRP A 266 -7.75 -3.91 -4.60
CA TRP A 266 -7.42 -3.59 -5.99
C TRP A 266 -8.42 -4.11 -7.02
N GLY A 267 -9.13 -5.21 -6.74
CA GLY A 267 -10.09 -5.80 -7.67
C GLY A 267 -11.17 -4.80 -8.12
N PRO A 268 -11.93 -4.17 -7.19
CA PRO A 268 -12.92 -3.17 -7.54
C PRO A 268 -12.35 -1.95 -8.28
N LEU A 269 -11.14 -1.49 -7.93
CA LEU A 269 -10.48 -0.37 -8.61
C LEU A 269 -10.07 -0.72 -10.05
N ARG A 270 -9.49 -1.92 -10.26
CA ARG A 270 -9.19 -2.45 -11.60
C ARG A 270 -10.44 -2.57 -12.46
N ASP A 271 -11.51 -3.10 -11.89
CA ASP A 271 -12.79 -3.21 -12.58
C ASP A 271 -13.34 -1.84 -12.98
N THR A 272 -13.20 -0.83 -12.11
CA THR A 272 -13.62 0.54 -12.43
C THR A 272 -12.85 1.08 -13.64
N VAL A 273 -11.52 1.00 -13.63
CA VAL A 273 -10.68 1.41 -14.77
C VAL A 273 -11.03 0.63 -16.05
N ASN A 274 -11.29 -0.67 -15.95
CA ASN A 274 -11.67 -1.50 -17.10
C ASN A 274 -13.03 -1.08 -17.70
N VAL A 275 -13.99 -0.70 -16.89
CA VAL A 275 -15.34 -0.28 -17.34
C VAL A 275 -15.33 1.15 -17.87
N THR A 276 -14.66 2.07 -17.18
CA THR A 276 -14.61 3.49 -17.56
C THR A 276 -13.63 3.78 -18.68
N GLY A 277 -12.67 2.88 -18.91
CA GLY A 277 -11.52 3.08 -19.79
C GLY A 277 -10.40 3.84 -19.08
N TRP A 278 -9.20 3.71 -19.62
CA TRP A 278 -7.98 4.37 -19.14
C TRP A 278 -8.00 5.87 -19.50
N THR A 279 -7.48 6.70 -18.61
CA THR A 279 -7.42 8.15 -18.80
C THR A 279 -6.44 8.53 -19.91
N VAL A 280 -6.95 9.15 -20.97
CA VAL A 280 -6.12 9.68 -22.05
C VAL A 280 -5.76 11.13 -21.77
N ILE A 281 -4.48 11.39 -21.48
CA ILE A 281 -3.96 12.75 -21.30
C ILE A 281 -3.37 13.20 -22.62
N GLN A 282 -3.97 14.24 -23.22
CA GLN A 282 -3.51 14.77 -24.49
C GLN A 282 -2.21 15.54 -24.33
N TYR A 283 -1.23 15.23 -25.17
CA TYR A 283 0.02 15.97 -25.27
C TYR A 283 -0.23 17.27 -26.06
N GLY A 284 -0.31 18.38 -25.31
CA GLY A 284 -0.53 19.69 -25.92
C GLY A 284 0.73 20.52 -25.99
N THR A 285 0.70 21.54 -26.86
CA THR A 285 1.71 22.60 -26.88
C THR A 285 1.36 23.69 -25.86
N LEU A 286 2.29 24.58 -25.54
CA LEU A 286 2.06 25.73 -24.62
C LEU A 286 0.88 26.63 -25.03
N TRP A 287 0.44 26.54 -26.28
CA TRP A 287 -0.62 27.37 -26.87
C TRP A 287 -1.98 26.66 -26.88
N GLN A 288 -2.05 25.38 -26.56
CA GLN A 288 -3.27 24.60 -26.52
C GLN A 288 -3.65 24.36 -25.06
N ASN A 289 -4.86 24.74 -24.70
CA ASN A 289 -5.40 24.45 -23.36
C ASN A 289 -5.92 22.99 -23.36
N VAL A 290 -5.01 22.07 -23.42
CA VAL A 290 -5.23 20.62 -23.36
C VAL A 290 -4.43 20.03 -22.19
N GLY A 291 -4.77 18.85 -21.78
CA GLY A 291 -4.15 18.16 -20.65
C GLY A 291 -5.18 17.83 -19.57
N HIS A 292 -4.69 17.38 -18.44
CA HIS A 292 -5.49 17.07 -17.27
C HIS A 292 -5.07 18.00 -16.11
N ASN A 293 -6.01 18.70 -15.53
CA ASN A 293 -5.77 19.60 -14.39
C ASN A 293 -6.00 18.84 -13.08
N LEU A 294 -4.94 18.61 -12.34
CA LEU A 294 -5.02 17.98 -11.02
C LEU A 294 -5.82 18.86 -10.04
N GLY A 295 -6.71 18.24 -9.29
CA GLY A 295 -7.58 18.89 -8.31
C GLY A 295 -8.89 19.44 -8.85
N GLU A 296 -9.10 19.52 -10.18
CA GLU A 296 -10.38 19.93 -10.74
C GLU A 296 -11.43 18.82 -10.75
N ASP A 297 -11.00 17.57 -10.91
CA ASP A 297 -11.83 16.35 -10.81
C ASP A 297 -11.14 15.31 -9.93
N PRO A 298 -11.35 15.31 -8.60
CA PRO A 298 -10.69 14.39 -7.69
C PRO A 298 -10.97 12.92 -8.00
N VAL A 299 -12.15 12.59 -8.56
CA VAL A 299 -12.46 11.20 -8.97
C VAL A 299 -11.58 10.77 -10.13
N ALA A 300 -11.37 11.65 -11.13
CA ALA A 300 -10.44 11.37 -12.22
C ALA A 300 -8.99 11.29 -11.74
N ASP A 301 -8.61 12.14 -10.79
CA ASP A 301 -7.28 12.11 -10.16
C ASP A 301 -7.04 10.78 -9.44
N THR A 302 -8.03 10.28 -8.70
CA THR A 302 -7.97 8.96 -8.04
C THR A 302 -7.77 7.85 -9.07
N LEU A 303 -8.56 7.81 -10.14
CA LEU A 303 -8.41 6.80 -11.19
C LEU A 303 -7.04 6.88 -11.86
N LEU A 304 -6.53 8.09 -12.10
CA LEU A 304 -5.19 8.27 -12.65
C LEU A 304 -4.08 7.73 -11.72
N ARG A 305 -4.25 7.84 -10.37
CA ARG A 305 -3.33 7.21 -9.40
C ARG A 305 -3.44 5.69 -9.43
N VAL A 306 -4.64 5.15 -9.55
CA VAL A 306 -4.86 3.71 -9.74
C VAL A 306 -4.16 3.22 -10.99
N GLU A 307 -4.33 3.89 -12.11
CA GLU A 307 -3.67 3.57 -13.39
C GLU A 307 -2.13 3.62 -13.25
N ALA A 308 -1.62 4.65 -12.56
CA ALA A 308 -0.19 4.75 -12.29
C ALA A 308 0.33 3.57 -11.46
N ALA A 309 -0.38 3.18 -10.40
CA ALA A 309 -0.01 2.03 -9.58
C ALA A 309 -0.02 0.72 -10.39
N LEU A 310 -1.05 0.49 -11.19
CA LEU A 310 -1.15 -0.69 -12.06
C LEU A 310 -0.02 -0.75 -13.09
N THR A 311 0.25 0.35 -13.79
CA THR A 311 1.31 0.41 -14.81
C THR A 311 2.72 0.29 -14.22
N GLN A 312 2.90 0.68 -12.96
CA GLN A 312 4.20 0.60 -12.27
C GLN A 312 4.41 -0.73 -11.53
N GLY A 313 3.35 -1.40 -11.07
CA GLY A 313 3.47 -2.55 -10.17
C GLY A 313 3.14 -3.91 -10.78
N LEU A 314 2.34 -3.99 -11.85
CA LEU A 314 1.99 -5.28 -12.46
C LEU A 314 3.22 -5.99 -13.06
N PRO A 315 3.27 -7.34 -13.06
CA PRO A 315 4.27 -8.11 -13.80
C PRO A 315 4.30 -7.73 -15.30
N ALA A 316 5.43 -7.94 -15.96
CA ALA A 316 5.60 -7.54 -17.37
C ALA A 316 4.57 -8.15 -18.32
N ASN A 317 4.19 -9.42 -18.06
CA ASN A 317 3.21 -10.17 -18.84
C ASN A 317 1.74 -9.82 -18.55
N GLU A 318 1.49 -9.01 -17.51
CA GLU A 318 0.16 -8.53 -17.14
C GLU A 318 -0.04 -7.04 -17.45
N LEU A 319 0.99 -6.37 -17.98
CA LEU A 319 0.92 -4.94 -18.28
C LEU A 319 -0.08 -4.68 -19.42
N PRO A 320 -1.03 -3.77 -19.22
CA PRO A 320 -1.90 -3.33 -20.30
C PRO A 320 -1.14 -2.43 -21.28
N VAL A 321 -1.71 -2.26 -22.46
CA VAL A 321 -1.33 -1.14 -23.34
C VAL A 321 -2.08 0.10 -22.86
N HIS A 322 -1.38 1.09 -22.30
CA HIS A 322 -2.03 2.31 -21.85
C HIS A 322 -2.33 3.23 -23.05
N PRO A 323 -3.59 3.67 -23.28
CA PRO A 323 -3.96 4.39 -24.50
C PRO A 323 -3.23 5.74 -24.67
N SER A 324 -2.79 6.38 -23.60
CA SER A 324 -2.00 7.62 -23.69
C SER A 324 -0.64 7.44 -24.37
N HIS A 325 -0.18 6.20 -24.65
CA HIS A 325 1.07 5.99 -25.38
C HIS A 325 1.05 6.61 -26.78
N VAL A 326 -0.13 6.67 -27.40
CA VAL A 326 -0.35 7.29 -28.71
C VAL A 326 0.01 8.77 -28.69
N GLU A 327 -0.40 9.45 -27.63
CA GLU A 327 -0.12 10.87 -27.43
C GLU A 327 1.34 11.10 -27.01
N PHE A 328 1.84 10.28 -26.06
CA PHE A 328 3.23 10.34 -25.59
C PHE A 328 3.61 9.04 -24.86
N PRO A 329 4.73 8.36 -25.23
CA PRO A 329 5.85 8.78 -26.11
C PRO A 329 5.62 8.61 -27.60
N GLY A 330 4.53 7.97 -28.04
CA GLY A 330 4.18 7.77 -29.43
C GLY A 330 3.98 6.29 -29.79
N GLU A 331 3.34 6.07 -30.94
CA GLU A 331 3.00 4.73 -31.41
C GLU A 331 4.21 3.97 -31.95
N VAL A 332 4.22 2.66 -31.72
CA VAL A 332 5.06 1.72 -32.43
C VAL A 332 4.24 1.11 -33.60
N PRO A 333 4.71 1.16 -34.84
CA PRO A 333 3.98 0.56 -35.94
C PRO A 333 3.67 -0.92 -35.68
N THR A 334 2.44 -1.35 -35.92
CA THR A 334 2.00 -2.73 -35.66
C THR A 334 2.79 -3.78 -36.46
N ASN A 335 3.33 -3.39 -37.61
CA ASN A 335 4.16 -4.22 -38.47
C ASN A 335 5.68 -4.09 -38.19
N ALA A 336 6.10 -3.35 -37.17
CA ALA A 336 7.50 -3.23 -36.77
C ALA A 336 8.05 -4.61 -36.39
N THR A 337 9.17 -4.97 -36.94
CA THR A 337 9.79 -6.30 -36.73
C THR A 337 10.35 -6.38 -35.31
N ARG A 338 9.98 -7.42 -34.55
CA ARG A 338 10.60 -7.77 -33.27
C ARG A 338 11.91 -8.52 -33.56
N ILE A 339 12.97 -8.09 -32.90
CA ILE A 339 14.31 -8.64 -33.06
C ILE A 339 14.90 -9.12 -31.76
N SER A 340 15.91 -9.98 -31.85
CA SER A 340 16.82 -10.32 -30.77
C SER A 340 18.22 -9.79 -31.10
N ARG A 341 18.90 -9.19 -30.13
CA ARG A 341 20.23 -8.61 -30.33
C ARG A 341 21.11 -8.84 -29.11
N THR A 342 22.34 -9.33 -29.39
CA THR A 342 23.43 -9.35 -28.39
C THR A 342 24.22 -8.05 -28.49
N MET A 343 24.58 -7.50 -27.32
CA MET A 343 25.41 -6.28 -27.24
C MET A 343 26.27 -6.30 -26.00
N SER A 344 27.43 -5.65 -26.07
CA SER A 344 28.33 -5.46 -24.94
C SER A 344 28.00 -4.19 -24.20
N ILE A 345 28.01 -4.27 -22.87
CA ILE A 345 27.76 -3.18 -21.91
C ILE A 345 29.04 -2.96 -21.11
N ASP A 346 29.51 -1.72 -21.02
CA ASP A 346 30.59 -1.34 -20.11
C ASP A 346 30.05 -1.28 -18.66
N GLY A 347 30.40 -2.27 -17.85
CA GLY A 347 30.01 -2.37 -16.44
C GLY A 347 30.98 -1.66 -15.49
N ASN A 348 32.00 -0.97 -15.98
CA ASN A 348 32.94 -0.20 -15.17
C ASN A 348 32.55 1.28 -15.15
N GLN A 349 31.86 1.69 -14.10
CA GLN A 349 31.32 3.06 -14.02
C GLN A 349 31.81 3.80 -12.77
N SER A 350 32.60 4.88 -12.96
CA SER A 350 33.05 5.74 -11.85
C SER A 350 31.95 6.67 -11.31
N GLY A 351 30.82 6.72 -11.97
CA GLY A 351 29.73 7.65 -11.66
C GLY A 351 29.88 8.99 -12.38
N LEU A 352 28.86 9.80 -12.30
CA LEU A 352 28.85 11.15 -12.85
C LEU A 352 29.32 12.18 -11.81
N PRO A 353 30.04 13.25 -12.23
CA PRO A 353 30.34 14.36 -11.35
C PRO A 353 29.07 14.93 -10.69
N SER A 354 29.20 15.43 -9.45
CA SER A 354 28.05 15.89 -8.65
C SER A 354 27.23 17.03 -9.28
N ASN A 355 27.82 17.75 -10.22
CA ASN A 355 27.19 18.85 -10.96
C ASN A 355 26.70 18.46 -12.36
N PHE A 356 26.79 17.18 -12.72
CA PHE A 356 26.40 16.68 -14.02
C PHE A 356 25.06 15.94 -13.94
N GLY A 357 24.13 16.27 -14.83
CA GLY A 357 22.79 15.68 -14.87
C GLY A 357 21.84 16.28 -13.82
N TYR A 358 20.58 16.40 -14.17
CA TYR A 358 19.54 16.98 -13.31
C TYR A 358 18.40 16.02 -12.96
N SER A 359 18.33 14.86 -13.56
CA SER A 359 17.22 13.91 -13.39
C SER A 359 17.53 12.72 -12.46
N GLY A 360 18.29 12.93 -11.38
CA GLY A 360 18.54 11.92 -10.36
C GLY A 360 19.44 10.75 -10.76
N ALA A 361 20.03 10.77 -11.97
CA ALA A 361 20.90 9.70 -12.49
C ALA A 361 22.30 9.63 -11.84
N ARG A 362 22.49 10.27 -10.67
CA ARG A 362 23.80 10.31 -10.00
C ARG A 362 24.26 8.97 -9.46
N SER A 363 23.33 8.11 -9.14
CA SER A 363 23.61 6.75 -8.62
C SER A 363 23.84 5.71 -9.72
N HIS A 364 23.41 5.98 -10.96
CA HIS A 364 23.51 5.04 -12.08
C HIS A 364 23.82 5.75 -13.38
N ILE A 365 24.59 5.08 -14.23
CA ILE A 365 24.83 5.46 -15.62
C ILE A 365 23.92 4.64 -16.52
N ARG A 366 23.13 5.28 -17.39
CA ARG A 366 22.20 4.62 -18.31
C ARG A 366 22.86 4.36 -19.65
N MET A 367 23.11 3.08 -19.95
CA MET A 367 23.68 2.61 -21.21
C MET A 367 22.53 2.29 -22.16
N THR A 368 22.49 2.95 -23.33
CA THR A 368 21.43 2.68 -24.30
C THR A 368 21.67 1.36 -25.05
N THR A 369 20.60 0.59 -25.21
CA THR A 369 20.63 -0.62 -26.04
C THR A 369 20.38 -0.31 -27.54
N GLY A 370 19.86 0.89 -27.85
CA GLY A 370 19.38 1.25 -29.17
C GLY A 370 18.16 0.43 -29.62
N LEU A 371 17.46 -0.16 -28.65
CA LEU A 371 16.23 -0.93 -28.84
C LEU A 371 15.07 -0.28 -28.07
N TYR A 372 13.84 -0.62 -28.48
CA TYR A 372 12.60 -0.07 -27.97
C TYR A 372 11.65 -1.22 -27.58
N ALA A 373 11.02 -1.13 -26.40
CA ALA A 373 9.93 -2.00 -26.00
C ALA A 373 8.60 -1.43 -26.51
N ALA A 374 7.84 -2.21 -27.25
CA ALA A 374 6.50 -1.77 -27.66
C ALA A 374 5.56 -1.71 -26.44
N PRO A 375 4.56 -0.80 -26.44
CA PRO A 375 3.63 -0.64 -25.33
C PRO A 375 2.95 -1.95 -24.93
N GLY A 376 3.00 -2.32 -23.64
CA GLY A 376 2.39 -3.53 -23.11
C GLY A 376 3.01 -4.85 -23.57
N GLU A 377 4.10 -4.83 -24.35
CA GLU A 377 4.75 -6.06 -24.78
C GLU A 377 5.88 -6.46 -23.82
N VAL A 378 6.01 -7.77 -23.63
CA VAL A 378 7.12 -8.35 -22.85
C VAL A 378 8.39 -8.36 -23.69
N VAL A 379 9.46 -7.83 -23.14
CA VAL A 379 10.83 -7.92 -23.66
C VAL A 379 11.62 -8.81 -22.71
N THR A 380 12.34 -9.80 -23.25
CA THR A 380 13.23 -10.65 -22.46
C THR A 380 14.65 -10.07 -22.49
N VAL A 381 15.24 -9.88 -21.31
CA VAL A 381 16.63 -9.43 -21.16
C VAL A 381 17.41 -10.53 -20.44
N THR A 382 18.43 -11.09 -21.10
CA THR A 382 19.34 -12.07 -20.51
C THR A 382 20.67 -11.41 -20.19
N LEU A 383 21.13 -11.55 -18.95
CA LEU A 383 22.36 -10.98 -18.43
C LEU A 383 23.24 -12.10 -17.83
N PRO A 384 24.56 -11.89 -17.70
CA PRO A 384 25.43 -12.82 -17.00
C PRO A 384 25.10 -12.88 -15.50
N ALA A 385 25.40 -14.02 -14.88
CA ALA A 385 25.09 -14.25 -13.46
C ALA A 385 25.77 -13.25 -12.49
N GLU A 386 26.95 -12.74 -12.84
CA GLU A 386 27.67 -11.74 -12.07
C GLU A 386 27.00 -10.36 -12.00
N VAL A 387 26.01 -10.11 -12.86
CA VAL A 387 25.22 -8.86 -12.88
C VAL A 387 24.01 -8.95 -11.94
N VAL A 388 23.59 -10.16 -11.58
CA VAL A 388 22.47 -10.37 -10.66
C VAL A 388 22.83 -9.77 -9.28
N ASP A 389 21.90 -9.07 -8.67
CA ASP A 389 22.03 -8.39 -7.36
C ASP A 389 23.19 -7.38 -7.27
N SER A 390 23.74 -6.94 -8.42
CA SER A 390 24.81 -5.93 -8.46
C SER A 390 24.31 -4.48 -8.32
N GLY A 391 23.02 -4.27 -8.14
CA GLY A 391 22.37 -2.96 -8.18
C GLY A 391 22.10 -2.46 -9.62
N THR A 392 22.38 -3.27 -10.64
CA THR A 392 22.03 -2.99 -12.03
C THR A 392 20.52 -3.06 -12.22
N TYR A 393 19.97 -2.25 -13.15
CA TYR A 393 18.56 -2.32 -13.54
C TYR A 393 18.38 -2.26 -15.05
N VAL A 394 17.25 -2.76 -15.53
CA VAL A 394 16.73 -2.49 -16.86
C VAL A 394 15.71 -1.37 -16.76
N LEU A 395 15.86 -0.32 -17.58
CA LEU A 395 14.92 0.81 -17.65
C LEU A 395 14.18 0.74 -18.98
N VAL A 396 12.87 0.83 -18.94
CA VAL A 396 12.01 0.97 -20.13
C VAL A 396 11.31 2.33 -20.09
N GLY A 397 11.67 3.21 -21.03
CA GLY A 397 11.21 4.59 -21.10
C GLY A 397 12.36 5.59 -20.98
N ALA A 398 12.12 6.88 -21.23
CA ALA A 398 13.16 7.91 -21.26
C ALA A 398 12.93 9.04 -20.24
N HIS A 399 11.70 9.41 -19.99
CA HIS A 399 11.31 10.55 -19.16
C HIS A 399 11.02 10.09 -17.73
N SER A 400 12.06 10.06 -16.88
CA SER A 400 12.02 9.52 -15.53
C SER A 400 11.49 10.50 -14.47
N ASP A 401 11.08 11.69 -14.86
CA ASP A 401 10.48 12.65 -13.94
C ASP A 401 9.05 12.23 -13.58
N SER A 402 8.71 12.33 -12.29
CA SER A 402 7.33 12.25 -11.82
C SER A 402 6.67 13.64 -11.96
N LEU A 403 5.47 13.69 -12.53
CA LEU A 403 4.74 14.95 -12.73
C LEU A 403 3.66 15.19 -11.68
N TRP A 404 3.51 14.35 -10.66
CA TRP A 404 2.49 14.51 -9.62
C TRP A 404 2.53 15.87 -8.87
N GLY A 405 3.68 16.55 -8.88
CA GLY A 405 3.82 17.88 -8.30
C GLY A 405 3.43 19.04 -9.25
N LYS A 406 2.84 18.74 -10.41
CA LYS A 406 2.38 19.76 -11.36
C LYS A 406 0.88 19.99 -11.20
N SER A 407 0.42 21.22 -11.43
CA SER A 407 -1.01 21.54 -11.45
C SER A 407 -1.71 21.08 -12.73
N GLN A 408 -0.97 20.90 -13.81
CA GLN A 408 -1.49 20.45 -15.10
C GLN A 408 -0.55 19.40 -15.70
N LEU A 409 -1.14 18.31 -16.19
CA LEU A 409 -0.45 17.21 -16.85
C LEU A 409 -0.68 17.27 -18.37
N HIS A 410 0.40 17.22 -19.14
CA HIS A 410 0.39 17.10 -20.61
C HIS A 410 0.83 15.72 -21.11
N ARG A 411 1.11 14.82 -20.21
CA ARG A 411 1.33 13.38 -20.40
C ARG A 411 1.02 12.66 -19.11
N HIS A 412 0.90 11.35 -19.15
CA HIS A 412 0.76 10.54 -17.93
C HIS A 412 1.91 10.84 -16.95
N PRO A 413 1.65 10.99 -15.66
CA PRO A 413 2.64 11.49 -14.69
C PRO A 413 3.86 10.59 -14.52
N GLN A 414 3.73 9.29 -14.75
CA GLN A 414 4.81 8.30 -14.66
C GLN A 414 4.73 7.36 -15.85
N ILE A 415 5.71 7.43 -16.77
CA ILE A 415 5.76 6.67 -18.01
C ILE A 415 7.04 5.86 -18.18
N VAL A 416 7.84 5.74 -17.13
CA VAL A 416 9.10 5.01 -17.11
C VAL A 416 9.05 3.96 -16.02
N ARG A 417 9.60 2.79 -16.31
CA ARG A 417 9.66 1.71 -15.35
C ARG A 417 11.08 1.15 -15.20
N TRP A 418 11.46 0.83 -13.96
CA TRP A 418 12.72 0.20 -13.59
C TRP A 418 12.47 -1.24 -13.14
N TRP A 419 13.33 -2.15 -13.61
CA TRP A 419 13.35 -3.55 -13.27
C TRP A 419 14.75 -3.87 -12.74
N TYR A 420 14.91 -3.99 -11.41
CA TYR A 420 16.20 -4.39 -10.83
C TYR A 420 16.54 -5.81 -11.24
N VAL A 421 17.85 -6.05 -11.51
CA VAL A 421 18.34 -7.34 -11.96
C VAL A 421 18.51 -8.26 -10.77
N ASP A 422 17.51 -9.08 -10.50
CA ASP A 422 17.43 -10.09 -9.44
C ASP A 422 17.56 -11.53 -10.00
N GLU A 423 17.48 -11.70 -11.30
CA GLU A 423 17.69 -12.97 -12.00
C GLU A 423 18.41 -12.77 -13.35
N ALA A 424 19.07 -13.84 -13.84
CA ALA A 424 19.86 -13.77 -15.06
C ALA A 424 19.01 -13.62 -16.34
N THR A 425 17.74 -13.97 -16.33
CA THR A 425 16.81 -13.80 -17.45
C THR A 425 15.53 -13.18 -16.94
N MET A 426 15.29 -11.95 -17.33
CA MET A 426 14.18 -11.13 -16.85
C MET A 426 13.16 -10.89 -17.98
N GLU A 427 11.90 -10.86 -17.58
CA GLU A 427 10.83 -10.29 -18.38
C GLU A 427 10.56 -8.86 -17.96
N VAL A 428 10.73 -7.91 -18.85
CA VAL A 428 10.52 -6.48 -18.61
C VAL A 428 9.53 -5.90 -19.61
N GLY A 429 8.87 -4.82 -19.26
CA GLY A 429 7.92 -4.14 -20.13
C GLY A 429 7.50 -2.79 -19.58
N ASN A 430 6.69 -2.07 -20.35
CA ASN A 430 6.09 -0.81 -19.92
C ASN A 430 4.77 -0.59 -20.65
N ALA A 431 3.73 -0.22 -19.95
CA ALA A 431 2.40 0.06 -20.52
C ALA A 431 2.43 1.15 -21.62
N PHE A 432 3.39 2.07 -21.55
CA PHE A 432 3.61 3.14 -22.53
C PHE A 432 4.67 2.80 -23.56
N GLY A 433 5.37 1.67 -23.43
CA GLY A 433 6.55 1.37 -24.20
C GLY A 433 7.73 2.28 -23.86
N GLY A 434 8.76 2.26 -24.68
CA GLY A 434 9.90 3.16 -24.53
C GLY A 434 11.25 2.56 -24.88
N PRO A 435 12.30 3.40 -25.04
CA PRO A 435 13.66 2.94 -25.24
C PRO A 435 14.16 2.14 -24.04
N ILE A 436 14.99 1.13 -24.32
CA ILE A 436 15.53 0.22 -23.30
C ILE A 436 16.95 0.66 -22.94
N TYR A 437 17.20 0.82 -21.65
CA TYR A 437 18.51 1.14 -21.10
C TYR A 437 18.91 0.11 -20.03
N ILE A 438 20.22 -0.07 -19.89
CA ILE A 438 20.81 -0.78 -18.73
C ILE A 438 21.42 0.27 -17.81
N GLY A 439 20.95 0.33 -16.57
CA GLY A 439 21.45 1.25 -15.55
C GLY A 439 22.54 0.59 -14.74
N ILE A 440 23.77 1.05 -14.87
CA ILE A 440 24.94 0.54 -14.14
C ILE A 440 25.17 1.44 -12.92
N GLN A 441 25.28 0.83 -11.74
CA GLN A 441 25.50 1.55 -10.50
C GLN A 441 26.84 2.30 -10.51
N ALA A 442 26.87 3.53 -10.00
CA ALA A 442 28.10 4.29 -9.83
C ALA A 442 29.08 3.58 -8.89
N GLY A 443 30.32 3.47 -9.30
CA GLY A 443 31.36 2.74 -8.61
C GLY A 443 31.43 1.22 -8.98
N SER A 444 30.60 0.79 -9.90
CA SER A 444 30.63 -0.60 -10.40
C SER A 444 31.94 -0.95 -11.08
N THR A 445 32.41 -2.19 -10.89
CA THR A 445 33.63 -2.78 -11.46
C THR A 445 33.34 -4.13 -12.12
N LEU A 446 32.17 -4.30 -12.70
CA LEU A 446 31.70 -5.55 -13.32
C LEU A 446 32.50 -5.96 -14.58
N GLY A 447 33.32 -5.04 -15.14
CA GLY A 447 33.94 -5.28 -16.45
C GLY A 447 32.95 -5.14 -17.61
N ASP A 448 33.42 -5.38 -18.83
CA ASP A 448 32.53 -5.47 -20.00
C ASP A 448 31.79 -6.81 -19.95
N PHE A 449 30.49 -6.79 -20.21
CA PHE A 449 29.66 -7.99 -20.25
C PHE A 449 28.65 -7.92 -21.39
N ASP A 450 28.30 -9.08 -21.94
CA ASP A 450 27.32 -9.18 -23.01
C ASP A 450 25.91 -9.42 -22.45
N ILE A 451 24.92 -8.75 -23.02
CA ILE A 451 23.50 -8.98 -22.78
C ILE A 451 22.79 -9.39 -24.05
N ILE A 452 21.67 -10.10 -23.92
CA ILE A 452 20.76 -10.40 -25.01
C ILE A 452 19.41 -9.74 -24.72
N VAL A 453 18.94 -8.91 -25.63
CA VAL A 453 17.59 -8.32 -25.57
C VAL A 453 16.76 -8.92 -26.68
N SER A 454 15.63 -9.56 -26.34
CA SER A 454 14.77 -10.27 -27.28
C SER A 454 13.35 -9.69 -27.27
N ASN A 455 12.64 -9.83 -28.39
CA ASN A 455 11.30 -9.28 -28.60
C ASN A 455 11.23 -7.74 -28.52
N ALA A 456 12.30 -7.06 -28.94
CA ALA A 456 12.36 -5.60 -28.96
C ALA A 456 12.29 -5.05 -30.40
N VAL A 457 11.90 -3.79 -30.53
CA VAL A 457 11.88 -3.06 -31.82
C VAL A 457 13.17 -2.24 -31.93
N LYS A 458 13.63 -2.02 -33.17
CA LYS A 458 14.83 -1.23 -33.46
C LYS A 458 14.48 0.24 -33.66
#